data_fcb7fe0b9d93aec74ef8c31067893f30
#
_entry.id   fcb7fe0b9d93aec74ef8c31067893f30
#
_cell.length_a   1.000
_cell.length_b   1.000
_cell.length_c   1.000
_cell.angle_alpha   90.00
_cell.angle_beta   90.00
_cell.angle_gamma   90.00
#
_symmetry.space_group_name_H-M   'P 1'
#
loop_
_entity.id
_entity.type
_entity.pdbx_description
1 polymer ?
#
loop_
_entity_poly.entity_id
_entity_poly.type
_entity_poly.pdbx_seq_one_letter_code
_entity_poly.pdbx_strand_id
1 'polypeptide(L)'
;MTHEVLSIHLQRELRSDHAGELGAVFIYRGMMQVAKLKKDRALLEFAAAHSATEVKHLAAIEEYLPVSQRSILLVPWRMAGWLTGALPALFGSHAAYATIASVETFVDQHYQQQIDHIERTGGHAQLLALLKACQADECHHRDEAASLAGRASNVLIRAWCWLVGVGSAGAVVLARRI
;
A
#
# COMPACT_ATOMS: atom_id res chain seq x y z
N MET A 1 -9.06 -25.42 0.75
CA MET A 1 -9.33 -25.02 2.14
C MET A 1 -10.69 -24.32 2.16
N THR A 2 -11.61 -24.72 3.05
CA THR A 2 -12.87 -24.00 3.20
C THR A 2 -12.61 -22.76 4.04
N HIS A 3 -12.54 -21.60 3.37
CA HIS A 3 -12.47 -20.32 4.09
C HIS A 3 -13.79 -20.11 4.86
N GLU A 4 -13.68 -19.64 6.11
CA GLU A 4 -14.84 -19.17 6.85
C GLU A 4 -15.58 -18.09 6.05
N VAL A 5 -16.92 -18.09 6.16
CA VAL A 5 -17.73 -17.07 5.46
C VAL A 5 -17.44 -15.69 6.06
N LEU A 6 -16.87 -14.82 5.25
CA LEU A 6 -16.53 -13.47 5.68
C LEU A 6 -17.79 -12.60 5.88
N SER A 7 -17.82 -11.82 6.95
CA SER A 7 -18.83 -10.78 7.12
C SER A 7 -18.77 -9.73 6.00
N ILE A 8 -19.88 -9.04 5.73
CA ILE A 8 -19.90 -7.94 4.74
C ILE A 8 -18.87 -6.86 5.08
N HIS A 9 -18.62 -6.63 6.37
CA HIS A 9 -17.59 -5.68 6.81
C HIS A 9 -16.20 -6.14 6.34
N LEU A 10 -15.80 -7.38 6.66
CA LEU A 10 -14.50 -7.92 6.26
C LEU A 10 -14.34 -8.02 4.73
N GLN A 11 -15.41 -8.34 4.00
CA GLN A 11 -15.36 -8.31 2.52
C GLN A 11 -15.07 -6.91 1.98
N ARG A 12 -15.63 -5.86 2.59
CA ARG A 12 -15.35 -4.46 2.20
C ARG A 12 -13.93 -4.05 2.55
N GLU A 13 -13.43 -4.46 3.72
CA GLU A 13 -12.04 -4.22 4.11
C GLU A 13 -11.08 -4.89 3.13
N LEU A 14 -11.23 -6.18 2.87
CA LEU A 14 -10.40 -6.90 1.90
C LEU A 14 -10.48 -6.32 0.48
N ARG A 15 -11.61 -5.74 0.09
CA ARG A 15 -11.71 -5.01 -1.19
C ARG A 15 -10.84 -3.77 -1.18
N SER A 16 -10.79 -3.04 -0.06
CA SER A 16 -9.90 -1.88 0.06
C SER A 16 -8.44 -2.29 0.12
N ASP A 17 -8.12 -3.40 0.80
CA ASP A 17 -6.76 -3.94 0.84
C ASP A 17 -6.30 -4.35 -0.56
N HIS A 18 -7.12 -5.12 -1.29
CA HIS A 18 -6.81 -5.50 -2.67
C HIS A 18 -6.55 -4.28 -3.57
N ALA A 19 -7.34 -3.22 -3.44
CA ALA A 19 -7.13 -1.99 -4.20
C ALA A 19 -5.85 -1.27 -3.75
N GLY A 20 -5.55 -1.28 -2.46
CA GLY A 20 -4.33 -0.72 -1.85
C GLY A 20 -3.08 -1.45 -2.35
N GLU A 21 -3.03 -2.78 -2.20
CA GLU A 21 -1.91 -3.62 -2.66
C GLU A 21 -1.65 -3.48 -4.17
N LEU A 22 -2.75 -3.47 -4.96
CA LEU A 22 -2.62 -3.20 -6.40
C LEU A 22 -2.03 -1.81 -6.65
N GLY A 23 -2.47 -0.80 -5.89
CA GLY A 23 -1.92 0.55 -5.93
C GLY A 23 -0.44 0.57 -5.58
N ALA A 24 -0.03 -0.10 -4.49
CA ALA A 24 1.34 -0.20 -4.01
C ALA A 24 2.27 -0.84 -5.06
N VAL A 25 1.87 -1.96 -5.66
CA VAL A 25 2.61 -2.55 -6.80
C VAL A 25 2.86 -1.53 -7.90
N PHE A 26 1.89 -0.67 -8.22
CA PHE A 26 2.05 0.36 -9.25
C PHE A 26 2.82 1.59 -8.78
N ILE A 27 2.80 1.94 -7.48
CA ILE A 27 3.68 2.96 -6.89
C ILE A 27 5.14 2.57 -7.15
N TYR A 28 5.52 1.36 -6.77
CA TYR A 28 6.89 0.89 -6.97
C TYR A 28 7.25 0.75 -8.46
N ARG A 29 6.30 0.37 -9.34
CA ARG A 29 6.54 0.35 -10.79
C ARG A 29 6.82 1.75 -11.36
N GLY A 30 6.05 2.75 -10.94
CA GLY A 30 6.28 4.14 -11.34
C GLY A 30 7.65 4.64 -10.88
N MET A 31 7.98 4.36 -9.63
CA MET A 31 9.29 4.68 -9.04
C MET A 31 10.44 4.03 -9.79
N MET A 32 10.36 2.71 -10.07
CA MET A 32 11.38 1.98 -10.82
C MET A 32 11.59 2.52 -12.24
N GLN A 33 10.51 2.92 -12.93
CA GLN A 33 10.65 3.49 -14.27
C GLN A 33 11.45 4.80 -14.26
N VAL A 34 11.15 5.69 -13.31
CA VAL A 34 11.88 6.95 -13.16
C VAL A 34 13.31 6.70 -12.68
N ALA A 35 13.53 5.80 -11.74
CA ALA A 35 14.86 5.43 -11.26
C ALA A 35 15.75 4.91 -12.39
N LYS A 36 15.20 4.07 -13.29
CA LYS A 36 15.92 3.62 -14.50
C LYS A 36 16.31 4.77 -15.42
N LEU A 37 15.38 5.70 -15.70
CA LEU A 37 15.63 6.87 -16.55
C LEU A 37 16.71 7.77 -15.95
N LYS A 38 16.69 7.96 -14.64
CA LYS A 38 17.66 8.80 -13.92
C LYS A 38 18.95 8.07 -13.56
N LYS A 39 19.04 6.77 -13.85
CA LYS A 39 20.15 5.88 -13.45
C LYS A 39 20.39 5.87 -11.92
N ASP A 40 19.32 6.05 -11.15
CA ASP A 40 19.34 5.99 -9.70
C ASP A 40 19.23 4.52 -9.26
N ARG A 41 20.40 3.90 -9.09
CA ARG A 41 20.50 2.49 -8.77
C ARG A 41 19.95 2.15 -7.37
N ALA A 42 20.21 3.01 -6.39
CA ALA A 42 19.75 2.79 -5.03
C ALA A 42 18.21 2.79 -4.93
N LEU A 43 17.56 3.79 -5.57
CA LEU A 43 16.12 3.87 -5.64
C LEU A 43 15.52 2.69 -6.41
N LEU A 44 16.19 2.23 -7.48
CA LEU A 44 15.74 1.09 -8.26
C LEU A 44 15.78 -0.22 -7.44
N GLU A 45 16.87 -0.47 -6.71
CA GLU A 45 17.05 -1.64 -5.86
C GLU A 45 16.02 -1.65 -4.72
N PHE A 46 15.84 -0.53 -4.03
CA PHE A 46 14.80 -0.35 -3.02
C PHE A 46 13.40 -0.67 -3.58
N ALA A 47 13.01 0.01 -4.66
CA ALA A 47 11.67 -0.16 -5.23
C ALA A 47 11.42 -1.58 -5.76
N ALA A 48 12.46 -2.26 -6.27
CA ALA A 48 12.32 -3.64 -6.75
C ALA A 48 12.14 -4.63 -5.61
N ALA A 49 12.86 -4.45 -4.48
CA ALA A 49 12.75 -5.30 -3.31
C ALA A 49 11.34 -5.24 -2.72
N HIS A 50 10.84 -4.02 -2.45
CA HIS A 50 9.51 -3.83 -1.85
C HIS A 50 8.39 -4.24 -2.82
N SER A 51 8.49 -3.91 -4.11
CA SER A 51 7.51 -4.35 -5.12
C SER A 51 7.31 -5.87 -5.13
N ALA A 52 8.35 -6.65 -4.85
CA ALA A 52 8.26 -8.11 -4.78
C ALA A 52 7.44 -8.59 -3.55
N THR A 53 7.43 -7.83 -2.46
CA THR A 53 6.61 -8.07 -1.28
C THR A 53 5.15 -7.72 -1.56
N GLU A 54 4.87 -6.53 -2.14
CA GLU A 54 3.52 -6.12 -2.51
C GLU A 54 2.81 -7.10 -3.45
N VAL A 55 3.55 -7.69 -4.39
CA VAL A 55 2.99 -8.73 -5.28
C VAL A 55 2.56 -9.98 -4.49
N LYS A 56 3.27 -10.33 -3.41
CA LYS A 56 2.89 -11.45 -2.53
C LYS A 56 1.67 -11.10 -1.69
N HIS A 57 1.62 -9.88 -1.12
CA HIS A 57 0.47 -9.39 -0.37
C HIS A 57 -0.78 -9.40 -1.24
N LEU A 58 -0.70 -8.82 -2.45
CA LEU A 58 -1.79 -8.82 -3.40
C LEU A 58 -2.29 -10.24 -3.69
N ALA A 59 -1.39 -11.18 -3.99
CA ALA A 59 -1.75 -12.57 -4.26
C ALA A 59 -2.41 -13.25 -3.04
N ALA A 60 -1.92 -12.99 -1.83
CA ALA A 60 -2.49 -13.56 -0.61
C ALA A 60 -3.88 -13.00 -0.29
N ILE A 61 -4.11 -11.69 -0.50
CA ILE A 61 -5.44 -11.09 -0.38
C ILE A 61 -6.40 -11.64 -1.43
N GLU A 62 -5.92 -11.91 -2.64
CA GLU A 62 -6.73 -12.49 -3.72
C GLU A 62 -7.26 -13.89 -3.41
N GLU A 63 -6.62 -14.66 -2.53
CA GLU A 63 -7.11 -15.96 -2.06
C GLU A 63 -8.42 -15.82 -1.24
N TYR A 64 -8.60 -14.70 -0.54
CA TYR A 64 -9.79 -14.40 0.27
C TYR A 64 -10.86 -13.62 -0.49
N LEU A 65 -10.49 -12.94 -1.60
CA LEU A 65 -11.38 -12.03 -2.30
C LEU A 65 -11.67 -12.50 -3.74
N PRO A 66 -12.84 -13.13 -4.00
CA PRO A 66 -13.25 -13.51 -5.35
C PRO A 66 -13.24 -12.32 -6.31
N VAL A 67 -12.94 -12.59 -7.60
CA VAL A 67 -12.87 -11.54 -8.64
C VAL A 67 -14.12 -10.67 -8.68
N SER A 68 -15.31 -11.26 -8.48
CA SER A 68 -16.59 -10.54 -8.46
C SER A 68 -16.76 -9.55 -7.29
N GLN A 69 -15.90 -9.64 -6.28
CA GLN A 69 -15.94 -8.77 -5.10
C GLN A 69 -14.81 -7.72 -5.11
N ARG A 70 -13.92 -7.76 -6.11
CA ARG A 70 -12.86 -6.75 -6.26
C ARG A 70 -13.44 -5.42 -6.72
N SER A 71 -12.73 -4.33 -6.44
CA SER A 71 -13.13 -3.00 -6.88
C SER A 71 -13.23 -2.91 -8.41
N ILE A 72 -14.26 -2.25 -8.92
CA ILE A 72 -14.38 -1.98 -10.37
C ILE A 72 -13.41 -0.89 -10.85
N LEU A 73 -12.76 -0.16 -9.93
CA LEU A 73 -11.82 0.92 -10.23
C LEU A 73 -10.36 0.45 -10.30
N LEU A 74 -10.10 -0.81 -10.71
CA LEU A 74 -8.72 -1.32 -10.76
C LEU A 74 -7.81 -0.52 -11.71
N VAL A 75 -8.34 -0.02 -12.83
CA VAL A 75 -7.56 0.82 -13.76
C VAL A 75 -7.21 2.17 -13.14
N PRO A 76 -8.17 2.96 -12.60
CA PRO A 76 -7.86 4.14 -11.81
C PRO A 76 -6.86 3.91 -10.68
N TRP A 77 -6.95 2.82 -9.92
CA TRP A 77 -5.99 2.49 -8.85
C TRP A 77 -4.58 2.29 -9.37
N ARG A 78 -4.42 1.59 -10.49
CA ARG A 78 -3.12 1.42 -11.16
C ARG A 78 -2.51 2.75 -11.59
N MET A 79 -3.33 3.61 -12.20
CA MET A 79 -2.87 4.94 -12.66
C MET A 79 -2.49 5.84 -11.48
N ALA A 80 -3.34 5.90 -10.45
CA ALA A 80 -3.07 6.68 -9.25
C ALA A 80 -1.79 6.20 -8.55
N GLY A 81 -1.64 4.89 -8.35
CA GLY A 81 -0.43 4.30 -7.78
C GLY A 81 0.82 4.65 -8.61
N TRP A 82 0.76 4.44 -9.92
CA TRP A 82 1.89 4.77 -10.79
C TRP A 82 2.31 6.25 -10.68
N LEU A 83 1.35 7.18 -10.69
CA LEU A 83 1.62 8.60 -10.52
C LEU A 83 2.21 8.91 -9.14
N THR A 84 1.68 8.28 -8.08
CA THR A 84 2.17 8.46 -6.70
C THR A 84 3.63 8.05 -6.55
N GLY A 85 4.09 7.05 -7.30
CA GLY A 85 5.49 6.65 -7.30
C GLY A 85 6.36 7.45 -8.27
N ALA A 86 5.88 7.68 -9.49
CA ALA A 86 6.67 8.32 -10.54
C ALA A 86 6.91 9.80 -10.26
N LEU A 87 5.88 10.56 -9.84
CA LEU A 87 6.00 12.01 -9.65
C LEU A 87 7.07 12.37 -8.60
N PRO A 88 7.04 11.86 -7.36
CA PRO A 88 8.09 12.20 -6.39
C PRO A 88 9.48 11.73 -6.84
N ALA A 89 9.60 10.57 -7.50
CA ALA A 89 10.86 10.08 -8.01
C ALA A 89 11.50 11.02 -9.07
N LEU A 90 10.69 11.77 -9.83
CA LEU A 90 11.20 12.83 -10.73
C LEU A 90 11.92 13.93 -9.96
N PHE A 91 11.50 14.24 -8.73
CA PHE A 91 12.12 15.23 -7.86
C PHE A 91 13.29 14.67 -7.03
N GLY A 92 13.55 13.38 -7.12
CA GLY A 92 14.68 12.70 -6.48
C GLY A 92 14.28 11.59 -5.51
N SER A 93 15.26 10.73 -5.18
CA SER A 93 15.06 9.58 -4.30
C SER A 93 14.54 9.95 -2.90
N HIS A 94 15.02 11.08 -2.36
CA HIS A 94 14.54 11.61 -1.08
C HIS A 94 13.00 11.86 -1.06
N ALA A 95 12.45 12.47 -2.12
CA ALA A 95 11.02 12.70 -2.23
C ALA A 95 10.25 11.37 -2.41
N ALA A 96 10.82 10.42 -3.16
CA ALA A 96 10.27 9.08 -3.34
C ALA A 96 10.20 8.32 -2.01
N TYR A 97 11.28 8.26 -1.24
CA TYR A 97 11.32 7.62 0.07
C TYR A 97 10.34 8.28 1.07
N ALA A 98 10.28 9.62 1.11
CA ALA A 98 9.32 10.32 1.98
C ALA A 98 7.86 9.98 1.61
N THR A 99 7.58 9.78 0.32
CA THR A 99 6.26 9.35 -0.15
C THR A 99 5.92 7.95 0.34
N ILE A 100 6.83 6.99 0.22
CA ILE A 100 6.62 5.63 0.73
C ILE A 100 6.42 5.67 2.25
N ALA A 101 7.28 6.33 3.02
CA ALA A 101 7.10 6.44 4.47
C ALA A 101 5.71 6.98 4.85
N SER A 102 5.15 7.90 4.07
CA SER A 102 3.80 8.45 4.30
C SER A 102 2.70 7.45 3.91
N VAL A 103 2.84 6.74 2.80
CA VAL A 103 1.88 5.70 2.36
C VAL A 103 1.82 4.60 3.40
N GLU A 104 2.97 4.03 3.78
CA GLU A 104 3.02 2.88 4.68
C GLU A 104 2.63 3.24 6.11
N THR A 105 2.79 4.49 6.53
CA THR A 105 2.21 4.99 7.80
C THR A 105 0.69 4.90 7.78
N PHE A 106 0.06 5.21 6.66
CA PHE A 106 -1.39 5.07 6.50
C PHE A 106 -1.81 3.59 6.45
N VAL A 107 -1.08 2.77 5.69
CA VAL A 107 -1.39 1.34 5.51
C VAL A 107 -1.25 0.57 6.83
N ASP A 108 -0.21 0.83 7.62
CA ASP A 108 -0.03 0.27 8.96
C ASP A 108 -1.27 0.52 9.85
N GLN A 109 -1.75 1.77 9.89
CA GLN A 109 -2.95 2.13 10.66
C GLN A 109 -4.21 1.45 10.12
N HIS A 110 -4.31 1.27 8.80
CA HIS A 110 -5.43 0.61 8.16
C HIS A 110 -5.49 -0.88 8.51
N TYR A 111 -4.36 -1.59 8.43
CA TYR A 111 -4.26 -2.98 8.87
C TYR A 111 -4.53 -3.14 10.37
N GLN A 112 -4.02 -2.22 11.20
CA GLN A 112 -4.25 -2.26 12.65
C GLN A 112 -5.74 -2.21 13.00
N GLN A 113 -6.52 -1.36 12.31
CA GLN A 113 -7.98 -1.27 12.53
C GLN A 113 -8.69 -2.60 12.24
N GLN A 114 -8.27 -3.32 11.21
CA GLN A 114 -8.84 -4.61 10.84
C GLN A 114 -8.41 -5.71 11.82
N ILE A 115 -7.15 -5.73 12.22
CA ILE A 115 -6.62 -6.63 13.24
C ILE A 115 -7.40 -6.47 14.54
N ASP A 116 -7.55 -5.24 15.04
CA ASP A 116 -8.31 -4.93 16.24
C ASP A 116 -9.78 -5.37 16.11
N HIS A 117 -10.37 -5.24 14.93
CA HIS A 117 -11.74 -5.69 14.68
C HIS A 117 -11.85 -7.20 14.82
N ILE A 118 -10.98 -7.97 14.16
CA ILE A 118 -11.02 -9.44 14.19
C ILE A 118 -10.70 -9.96 15.61
N GLU A 119 -9.73 -9.36 16.29
CA GLU A 119 -9.39 -9.75 17.67
C GLU A 119 -10.57 -9.53 18.64
N ARG A 120 -11.36 -8.48 18.45
CA ARG A 120 -12.54 -8.20 19.29
C ARG A 120 -13.73 -9.09 18.95
N THR A 121 -13.93 -9.43 17.68
CA THR A 121 -15.09 -10.23 17.23
C THR A 121 -14.85 -11.73 17.29
N GLY A 122 -13.58 -12.14 17.27
CA GLY A 122 -13.15 -13.53 17.18
C GLY A 122 -13.33 -14.14 15.78
N GLY A 123 -12.84 -15.36 15.59
CA GLY A 123 -12.86 -16.05 14.29
C GLY A 123 -11.74 -15.64 13.36
N HIS A 124 -11.78 -16.16 12.14
CA HIS A 124 -10.89 -15.79 11.03
C HIS A 124 -9.39 -15.84 11.36
N ALA A 125 -8.93 -16.84 12.13
CA ALA A 125 -7.55 -16.92 12.62
C ALA A 125 -6.49 -16.89 11.49
N GLN A 126 -6.77 -17.48 10.33
CA GLN A 126 -5.86 -17.47 9.18
C GLN A 126 -5.78 -16.07 8.54
N LEU A 127 -6.92 -15.40 8.39
CA LEU A 127 -6.95 -14.01 7.90
C LEU A 127 -6.23 -13.07 8.87
N LEU A 128 -6.47 -13.21 10.17
CA LEU A 128 -5.78 -12.42 11.19
C LEU A 128 -4.25 -12.59 11.09
N ALA A 129 -3.78 -13.82 10.92
CA ALA A 129 -2.36 -14.09 10.77
C ALA A 129 -1.79 -13.45 9.50
N LEU A 130 -2.53 -13.50 8.38
CA LEU A 130 -2.15 -12.84 7.14
C LEU A 130 -2.04 -11.33 7.32
N LEU A 131 -3.08 -10.67 7.87
CA LEU A 131 -3.08 -9.21 8.05
C LEU A 131 -1.93 -8.74 8.97
N LYS A 132 -1.62 -9.50 10.02
CA LYS A 132 -0.46 -9.22 10.88
C LYS A 132 0.87 -9.36 10.15
N ALA A 133 0.99 -10.35 9.27
CA ALA A 133 2.20 -10.53 8.47
C ALA A 133 2.37 -9.38 7.47
N CYS A 134 1.31 -9.01 6.73
CA CYS A 134 1.34 -7.86 5.84
C CYS A 134 1.70 -6.59 6.62
N GLN A 135 1.03 -6.31 7.74
CA GLN A 135 1.34 -5.13 8.56
C GLN A 135 2.81 -5.08 9.00
N ALA A 136 3.40 -6.21 9.38
CA ALA A 136 4.80 -6.25 9.78
C ALA A 136 5.75 -5.87 8.63
N ASP A 137 5.44 -6.33 7.40
CA ASP A 137 6.19 -5.96 6.21
C ASP A 137 6.02 -4.46 5.89
N GLU A 138 4.80 -3.89 6.02
CA GLU A 138 4.54 -2.46 5.80
C GLU A 138 5.27 -1.57 6.81
N CYS A 139 5.32 -2.00 8.08
CA CYS A 139 6.14 -1.33 9.09
C CYS A 139 7.62 -1.32 8.70
N HIS A 140 8.14 -2.42 8.16
CA HIS A 140 9.52 -2.49 7.66
C HIS A 140 9.73 -1.54 6.47
N HIS A 141 8.83 -1.54 5.47
CA HIS A 141 8.87 -0.64 4.32
C HIS A 141 8.88 0.82 4.76
N ARG A 142 7.97 1.19 5.68
CA ARG A 142 7.90 2.52 6.27
C ARG A 142 9.20 2.96 6.92
N ASP A 143 9.75 2.11 7.78
CA ASP A 143 10.90 2.46 8.62
C ASP A 143 12.17 2.56 7.78
N GLU A 144 12.36 1.68 6.79
CA GLU A 144 13.45 1.77 5.82
C GLU A 144 13.33 3.04 4.98
N ALA A 145 12.14 3.31 4.42
CA ALA A 145 11.89 4.51 3.64
C ALA A 145 12.10 5.79 4.46
N ALA A 146 11.63 5.83 5.71
CA ALA A 146 11.83 6.97 6.61
C ALA A 146 13.32 7.21 6.92
N SER A 147 14.09 6.14 7.12
CA SER A 147 15.54 6.22 7.34
C SER A 147 16.25 6.81 6.12
N LEU A 148 15.90 6.37 4.90
CA LEU A 148 16.48 6.84 3.64
C LEU A 148 16.03 8.25 3.26
N ALA A 149 14.80 8.63 3.62
CA ALA A 149 14.29 9.98 3.42
C ALA A 149 14.95 11.01 4.36
N GLY A 150 15.39 10.58 5.54
CA GLY A 150 15.91 11.50 6.53
C GLY A 150 14.89 12.56 6.97
N ARG A 151 15.37 13.73 7.41
CA ARG A 151 14.45 14.83 7.78
C ARG A 151 13.93 15.55 6.54
N ALA A 152 12.62 15.43 6.28
CA ALA A 152 11.95 16.20 5.24
C ALA A 152 11.92 17.69 5.60
N SER A 153 12.90 18.45 5.13
CA SER A 153 12.99 19.91 5.33
C SER A 153 12.15 20.70 4.33
N ASN A 154 11.79 20.10 3.20
CA ASN A 154 11.11 20.76 2.09
C ASN A 154 9.58 20.79 2.30
N VAL A 155 9.02 21.99 2.36
CA VAL A 155 7.57 22.24 2.50
C VAL A 155 6.75 21.57 1.39
N LEU A 156 7.26 21.53 0.15
CA LEU A 156 6.56 20.91 -0.98
C LEU A 156 6.46 19.39 -0.81
N ILE A 157 7.51 18.74 -0.32
CA ILE A 157 7.48 17.29 -0.03
C ILE A 157 6.48 17.01 1.09
N ARG A 158 6.46 17.82 2.14
CA ARG A 158 5.50 17.67 3.24
C ARG A 158 4.04 17.83 2.76
N ALA A 159 3.78 18.84 1.92
CA ALA A 159 2.46 19.06 1.34
C ALA A 159 2.05 17.90 0.44
N TRP A 160 2.97 17.35 -0.35
CA TRP A 160 2.75 16.16 -1.16
C TRP A 160 2.43 14.92 -0.29
N CYS A 161 3.23 14.64 0.73
CA CYS A 161 2.99 13.52 1.64
C CYS A 161 1.62 13.64 2.35
N TRP A 162 1.25 14.86 2.77
CA TRP A 162 -0.08 15.10 3.32
C TRP A 162 -1.19 14.81 2.30
N LEU A 163 -1.04 15.28 1.06
CA LEU A 163 -2.00 15.02 -0.03
C LEU A 163 -2.14 13.51 -0.30
N VAL A 164 -1.03 12.79 -0.32
CA VAL A 164 -1.01 11.33 -0.51
C VAL A 164 -1.75 10.64 0.65
N GLY A 165 -1.50 11.02 1.90
CA GLY A 165 -2.21 10.45 3.06
C GLY A 165 -3.72 10.68 3.00
N VAL A 166 -4.16 11.90 2.68
CA VAL A 166 -5.59 12.22 2.51
C VAL A 166 -6.17 11.46 1.31
N GLY A 167 -5.43 11.36 0.21
CA GLY A 167 -5.82 10.61 -0.98
C GLY A 167 -6.00 9.13 -0.70
N SER A 168 -5.09 8.52 0.07
CA SER A 168 -5.17 7.12 0.49
C SER A 168 -6.41 6.86 1.35
N ALA A 169 -6.72 7.74 2.30
CA ALA A 169 -7.93 7.64 3.11
C ALA A 169 -9.20 7.70 2.24
N GLY A 170 -9.25 8.62 1.27
CA GLY A 170 -10.35 8.73 0.30
C GLY A 170 -10.47 7.48 -0.60
N ALA A 171 -9.35 6.94 -1.04
CA ALA A 171 -9.29 5.73 -1.85
C ALA A 171 -9.87 4.51 -1.11
N VAL A 172 -9.52 4.32 0.17
CA VAL A 172 -10.08 3.25 1.02
C VAL A 172 -11.59 3.39 1.15
N VAL A 173 -12.09 4.60 1.46
CA VAL A 173 -13.55 4.83 1.57
C VAL A 173 -14.29 4.50 0.27
N LEU A 174 -13.68 4.82 -0.86
CA LEU A 174 -14.25 4.52 -2.18
C LEU A 174 -14.19 3.03 -2.49
N ALA A 175 -13.03 2.40 -2.30
CA ALA A 175 -12.83 0.97 -2.58
C ALA A 175 -13.73 0.05 -1.74
N ARG A 176 -14.05 0.44 -0.49
CA ARG A 176 -15.00 -0.30 0.36
C ARG A 176 -16.42 -0.35 -0.23
N ARG A 177 -16.76 0.58 -1.13
CA ARG A 177 -18.13 0.73 -1.66
C ARG A 177 -18.31 0.11 -3.04
N ILE A 178 -17.26 0.13 -3.87
CA ILE A 178 -17.35 -0.24 -5.29
C ILE A 178 -16.18 -1.10 -5.75
#